data_e0cd333e152a11336ed065c8fb9c1d9d
#
_entry.id   e0cd333e152a11336ed065c8fb9c1d9d
#
_cell.length_a   1.000
_cell.length_b   1.000
_cell.length_c   1.000
_cell.angle_alpha   90.00
_cell.angle_beta   90.00
_cell.angle_gamma   90.00
#
_symmetry.space_group_name_H-M   'P 1'
#
loop_
_entity.id
_entity.type
_entity.pdbx_description
1 polymer ?
#
loop_
_entity_poly.entity_id
_entity_poly.type
_entity_poly.pdbx_seq_one_letter_code
_entity_poly.pdbx_strand_id
1 'polypeptide(L)'
;MRYIVCIKQVPNTTEIRIDPVTNTLIREGVESILNPFDAYAIEEAVRLKEAHGGTVIAISMGPPQTEATLREAVSLGVDEIYLLCDRKFAGADTWATSYTLAAAIKHLGEYTLILTGQQAIDGDTAQVGPGIAAHLDIPQTCFVRRIESIDCHKATVQRLMEDGYDTVEMQLPGLISVVKEINNPRLPSLRGKRSARNAELKILTAEDLNLDEAKIGLNGSPTQVLNIFSPKHDKQVEKFDGDPDEAVKLIVKRLDEITKRSL
;
A
#
# COMPACT_ATOMS: atom_id res chain seq x y z
N MET A 1 -5.77 4.49 22.81
CA MET A 1 -5.16 4.91 21.53
C MET A 1 -6.08 4.55 20.37
N ARG A 2 -5.99 5.21 19.24
CA ARG A 2 -6.78 4.93 18.04
C ARG A 2 -5.86 4.84 16.84
N TYR A 3 -5.83 3.67 16.20
CA TYR A 3 -4.94 3.35 15.08
C TYR A 3 -5.76 3.29 13.80
N ILE A 4 -5.32 3.97 12.75
CA ILE A 4 -5.96 3.94 11.44
C ILE A 4 -5.03 3.22 10.47
N VAL A 5 -5.54 2.20 9.78
CA VAL A 5 -4.79 1.45 8.77
C VAL A 5 -5.41 1.71 7.41
N CYS A 6 -4.63 2.29 6.50
CA CYS A 6 -5.04 2.42 5.11
C CYS A 6 -4.67 1.14 4.36
N ILE A 7 -5.65 0.49 3.74
CA ILE A 7 -5.46 -0.77 3.03
C ILE A 7 -5.98 -0.67 1.60
N LYS A 8 -5.46 -1.50 0.73
CA LYS A 8 -5.85 -1.54 -0.68
C LYS A 8 -6.19 -2.96 -1.13
N GLN A 9 -7.23 -3.07 -1.93
CA GLN A 9 -7.50 -4.25 -2.73
C GLN A 9 -6.68 -4.20 -4.01
N VAL A 10 -5.95 -5.27 -4.31
CA VAL A 10 -5.08 -5.38 -5.49
C VAL A 10 -5.38 -6.67 -6.25
N PRO A 11 -5.12 -6.73 -7.58
CA PRO A 11 -5.24 -7.96 -8.35
C PRO A 11 -4.23 -9.03 -7.86
N ASN A 12 -4.67 -10.29 -7.78
CA ASN A 12 -3.83 -11.42 -7.40
C ASN A 12 -3.06 -12.00 -8.60
N THR A 13 -2.56 -11.16 -9.48
CA THR A 13 -1.81 -11.63 -10.65
C THR A 13 -0.79 -10.59 -11.11
N THR A 14 0.35 -11.08 -11.54
CA THR A 14 1.34 -10.31 -12.30
C THR A 14 1.05 -10.32 -13.81
N GLU A 15 0.12 -11.17 -14.26
CA GLU A 15 -0.30 -11.22 -15.67
C GLU A 15 -1.38 -10.17 -15.92
N ILE A 16 -0.96 -9.06 -16.49
CA ILE A 16 -1.84 -7.99 -16.92
C ILE A 16 -2.45 -8.39 -18.26
N ARG A 17 -3.77 -8.65 -18.30
CA ARG A 17 -4.53 -8.78 -19.55
C ARG A 17 -5.02 -7.39 -19.95
N ILE A 18 -4.60 -6.94 -21.13
CA ILE A 18 -5.01 -5.65 -21.70
C ILE A 18 -6.05 -5.95 -22.77
N ASP A 19 -7.17 -5.25 -22.72
CA ASP A 19 -8.16 -5.25 -23.79
C ASP A 19 -7.52 -4.58 -25.01
N PRO A 20 -7.38 -5.30 -26.14
CA PRO A 20 -6.69 -4.77 -27.32
C PRO A 20 -7.48 -3.65 -28.04
N VAL A 21 -8.77 -3.46 -27.71
CA VAL A 21 -9.63 -2.44 -28.33
C VAL A 21 -9.64 -1.16 -27.50
N THR A 22 -9.79 -1.29 -26.18
CA THR A 22 -9.94 -0.14 -25.29
C THR A 22 -8.62 0.28 -24.63
N ASN A 23 -7.58 -0.55 -24.74
CA ASN A 23 -6.27 -0.37 -24.09
C ASN A 23 -6.36 -0.21 -22.56
N THR A 24 -7.40 -0.83 -21.98
CA THR A 24 -7.66 -0.84 -20.52
C THR A 24 -7.38 -2.21 -19.92
N LEU A 25 -7.12 -2.24 -18.61
CA LEU A 25 -6.96 -3.48 -17.85
C LEU A 25 -8.27 -4.27 -17.84
N ILE A 26 -8.24 -5.51 -18.35
CA ILE A 26 -9.32 -6.49 -18.16
C ILE A 26 -9.23 -6.98 -16.71
N ARG A 27 -10.13 -6.49 -15.87
CA ARG A 27 -10.25 -6.90 -14.47
C ARG A 27 -11.20 -8.09 -14.26
N GLU A 28 -11.93 -8.46 -15.29
CA GLU A 28 -12.91 -9.55 -15.26
C GLU A 28 -12.21 -10.90 -15.12
N GLY A 29 -12.56 -11.67 -14.08
CA GLY A 29 -11.98 -12.99 -13.80
C GLY A 29 -10.65 -12.98 -13.05
N VAL A 30 -10.13 -11.82 -12.63
CA VAL A 30 -8.94 -11.73 -11.78
C VAL A 30 -9.38 -11.67 -10.32
N GLU A 31 -8.96 -12.67 -9.53
CA GLU A 31 -9.14 -12.64 -8.08
C GLU A 31 -8.45 -11.40 -7.51
N SER A 32 -9.12 -10.72 -6.60
CA SER A 32 -8.56 -9.57 -5.89
C SER A 32 -8.25 -9.95 -4.45
N ILE A 33 -7.13 -9.50 -3.94
CA ILE A 33 -6.63 -9.80 -2.59
C ILE A 33 -6.34 -8.52 -1.81
N LEU A 34 -6.21 -8.65 -0.49
CA LEU A 34 -5.58 -7.63 0.34
C LEU A 34 -4.13 -7.41 -0.13
N ASN A 35 -3.72 -6.16 -0.32
CA ASN A 35 -2.33 -5.86 -0.64
C ASN A 35 -1.39 -6.48 0.40
N PRO A 36 -0.41 -7.32 0.00
CA PRO A 36 0.45 -8.02 0.93
C PRO A 36 1.19 -7.12 1.93
N PHE A 37 1.60 -5.92 1.50
CA PHE A 37 2.25 -4.97 2.42
C PHE A 37 1.29 -4.41 3.47
N ASP A 38 0.00 -4.30 3.17
CA ASP A 38 -0.99 -3.80 4.13
C ASP A 38 -1.31 -4.83 5.22
N ALA A 39 -1.09 -6.12 4.94
CA ALA A 39 -1.23 -7.16 5.96
C ALA A 39 -0.25 -6.95 7.14
N TYR A 40 0.97 -6.48 6.86
CA TYR A 40 1.93 -6.11 7.91
C TYR A 40 1.49 -4.88 8.71
N ALA A 41 0.88 -3.90 8.04
CA ALA A 41 0.33 -2.71 8.71
C ALA A 41 -0.86 -3.06 9.62
N ILE A 42 -1.76 -3.95 9.18
CA ILE A 42 -2.87 -4.47 10.00
C ILE A 42 -2.32 -5.20 11.23
N GLU A 43 -1.39 -6.14 11.02
CA GLU A 43 -0.80 -6.91 12.11
C GLU A 43 -0.15 -6.01 13.15
N GLU A 44 0.60 -4.98 12.71
CA GLU A 44 1.26 -4.07 13.66
C GLU A 44 0.25 -3.22 14.44
N ALA A 45 -0.78 -2.70 13.78
CA ALA A 45 -1.85 -1.96 14.45
C ALA A 45 -2.60 -2.84 15.49
N VAL A 46 -2.86 -4.10 15.16
CA VAL A 46 -3.51 -5.04 16.08
C VAL A 46 -2.59 -5.38 17.26
N ARG A 47 -1.27 -5.57 17.04
CA ARG A 47 -0.29 -5.76 18.11
C ARG A 47 -0.21 -4.56 19.04
N LEU A 48 -0.20 -3.35 18.50
CA LEU A 48 -0.24 -2.12 19.28
C LEU A 48 -1.51 -2.02 20.13
N LYS A 49 -2.67 -2.36 19.54
CA LYS A 49 -3.93 -2.45 20.30
C LYS A 49 -3.86 -3.48 21.42
N GLU A 50 -3.30 -4.65 21.17
CA GLU A 50 -3.16 -5.72 22.19
C GLU A 50 -2.22 -5.30 23.34
N ALA A 51 -1.16 -4.54 23.03
CA ALA A 51 -0.18 -4.11 24.03
C ALA A 51 -0.62 -2.86 24.82
N HIS A 52 -1.25 -1.89 24.17
CA HIS A 52 -1.53 -0.57 24.73
C HIS A 52 -3.02 -0.24 24.85
N GLY A 53 -3.90 -1.14 24.42
CA GLY A 53 -5.33 -0.88 24.31
C GLY A 53 -5.68 0.03 23.15
N GLY A 54 -6.97 0.28 22.97
CA GLY A 54 -7.49 1.16 21.94
C GLY A 54 -8.27 0.44 20.84
N THR A 55 -8.41 1.09 19.69
CA THR A 55 -9.25 0.65 18.57
C THR A 55 -8.45 0.71 17.27
N VAL A 56 -8.61 -0.29 16.41
CA VAL A 56 -8.04 -0.34 15.06
C VAL A 56 -9.14 -0.13 14.04
N ILE A 57 -8.96 0.85 13.15
CA ILE A 57 -9.87 1.20 12.07
C ILE A 57 -9.17 0.94 10.75
N ALA A 58 -9.77 0.16 9.85
CA ALA A 58 -9.29 0.04 8.49
C ALA A 58 -10.11 0.91 7.53
N ILE A 59 -9.43 1.63 6.67
CA ILE A 59 -10.04 2.42 5.59
C ILE A 59 -9.48 1.99 4.24
N SER A 60 -10.34 1.94 3.23
CA SER A 60 -9.95 1.64 1.85
C SER A 60 -10.76 2.51 0.89
N MET A 61 -10.12 3.00 -0.16
CA MET A 61 -10.80 3.66 -1.28
C MET A 61 -10.88 2.68 -2.45
N GLY A 62 -12.10 2.41 -2.90
CA GLY A 62 -12.28 1.45 -3.99
C GLY A 62 -13.75 1.23 -4.36
N PRO A 63 -13.97 0.34 -5.35
CA PRO A 63 -15.30 -0.06 -5.76
C PRO A 63 -15.97 -0.96 -4.70
N PRO A 64 -17.28 -1.25 -4.82
CA PRO A 64 -18.02 -2.02 -3.81
C PRO A 64 -17.40 -3.37 -3.44
N GLN A 65 -16.75 -4.07 -4.38
CA GLN A 65 -16.08 -5.35 -4.12
C GLN A 65 -14.92 -5.25 -3.12
N THR A 66 -14.39 -4.06 -2.85
CA THR A 66 -13.36 -3.81 -1.82
C THR A 66 -13.86 -4.15 -0.40
N GLU A 67 -15.17 -4.27 -0.21
CA GLU A 67 -15.78 -4.78 1.03
C GLU A 67 -15.16 -6.11 1.47
N ALA A 68 -14.88 -7.03 0.54
CA ALA A 68 -14.29 -8.33 0.85
C ALA A 68 -12.93 -8.19 1.57
N THR A 69 -12.09 -7.28 1.09
CA THR A 69 -10.77 -6.98 1.67
C THR A 69 -10.89 -6.32 3.06
N LEU A 70 -11.85 -5.42 3.24
CA LEU A 70 -12.11 -4.80 4.54
C LEU A 70 -12.64 -5.83 5.55
N ARG A 71 -13.50 -6.76 5.13
CA ARG A 71 -13.95 -7.87 5.99
C ARG A 71 -12.82 -8.84 6.32
N GLU A 72 -11.88 -9.05 5.40
CA GLU A 72 -10.67 -9.81 5.69
C GLU A 72 -9.87 -9.14 6.81
N ALA A 73 -9.67 -7.82 6.77
CA ALA A 73 -9.01 -7.06 7.83
C ALA A 73 -9.69 -7.23 9.20
N VAL A 74 -11.03 -7.27 9.26
CA VAL A 74 -11.76 -7.59 10.51
C VAL A 74 -11.43 -8.99 11.00
N SER A 75 -11.28 -9.96 10.09
CA SER A 75 -10.93 -11.34 10.47
C SER A 75 -9.54 -11.45 11.10
N LEU A 76 -8.67 -10.47 10.84
CA LEU A 76 -7.32 -10.33 11.39
C LEU A 76 -7.27 -9.53 12.70
N GLY A 77 -8.38 -8.87 13.10
CA GLY A 77 -8.46 -8.20 14.39
C GLY A 77 -8.77 -6.70 14.35
N VAL A 78 -9.08 -6.15 13.17
CA VAL A 78 -9.60 -4.78 13.01
C VAL A 78 -11.00 -4.66 13.61
N ASP A 79 -11.30 -3.54 14.25
CA ASP A 79 -12.56 -3.30 14.97
C ASP A 79 -13.62 -2.62 14.10
N GLU A 80 -13.22 -1.62 13.30
CA GLU A 80 -14.13 -0.84 12.45
C GLU A 80 -13.59 -0.77 11.03
N ILE A 81 -14.51 -0.74 10.05
CA ILE A 81 -14.14 -0.70 8.64
C ILE A 81 -14.92 0.41 7.90
N TYR A 82 -14.19 1.15 7.06
CA TYR A 82 -14.73 2.22 6.25
C TYR A 82 -14.34 2.04 4.78
N LEU A 83 -15.32 2.11 3.90
CA LEU A 83 -15.12 2.09 2.46
C LEU A 83 -15.42 3.46 1.85
N LEU A 84 -14.41 4.07 1.24
CA LEU A 84 -14.58 5.26 0.43
C LEU A 84 -15.01 4.82 -0.97
N CYS A 85 -16.30 4.93 -1.27
CA CYS A 85 -16.87 4.39 -2.49
C CYS A 85 -17.75 5.44 -3.18
N ASP A 86 -17.21 6.04 -4.24
CA ASP A 86 -17.91 6.95 -5.12
C ASP A 86 -17.32 6.84 -6.53
N ARG A 87 -18.16 7.00 -7.57
CA ARG A 87 -17.67 7.06 -8.96
C ARG A 87 -16.74 8.25 -9.19
N LYS A 88 -16.88 9.32 -8.42
CA LYS A 88 -16.03 10.51 -8.45
C LYS A 88 -14.58 10.22 -8.03
N PHE A 89 -14.32 9.12 -7.32
CA PHE A 89 -12.96 8.71 -6.93
C PHE A 89 -12.23 7.91 -8.02
N ALA A 90 -12.93 7.50 -9.08
CA ALA A 90 -12.33 6.67 -10.12
C ALA A 90 -11.22 7.40 -10.87
N GLY A 91 -10.14 6.66 -11.19
CA GLY A 91 -8.99 7.18 -11.93
C GLY A 91 -8.05 8.08 -11.12
N ALA A 92 -8.22 8.14 -9.79
CA ALA A 92 -7.34 8.90 -8.91
C ALA A 92 -5.89 8.38 -8.99
N ASP A 93 -4.94 9.31 -9.15
CA ASP A 93 -3.52 9.05 -8.94
C ASP A 93 -3.15 9.10 -7.44
N THR A 94 -1.86 9.07 -7.11
CA THR A 94 -1.41 9.10 -5.70
C THR A 94 -1.76 10.40 -4.99
N TRP A 95 -1.80 11.53 -5.69
CA TRP A 95 -2.18 12.83 -5.12
C TRP A 95 -3.65 12.86 -4.74
N ALA A 96 -4.55 12.60 -5.68
CA ALA A 96 -6.00 12.60 -5.46
C ALA A 96 -6.43 11.50 -4.47
N THR A 97 -5.75 10.33 -4.49
CA THR A 97 -5.98 9.25 -3.52
C THR A 97 -5.60 9.69 -2.11
N SER A 98 -4.43 10.26 -1.91
CA SER A 98 -3.98 10.70 -0.57
C SER A 98 -4.81 11.86 -0.03
N TYR A 99 -5.27 12.78 -0.87
CA TYR A 99 -6.21 13.83 -0.49
C TYR A 99 -7.53 13.27 0.02
N THR A 100 -8.12 12.31 -0.71
CA THR A 100 -9.38 11.66 -0.34
C THR A 100 -9.26 10.88 0.98
N LEU A 101 -8.18 10.09 1.14
CA LEU A 101 -7.92 9.35 2.36
C LEU A 101 -7.67 10.27 3.56
N ALA A 102 -6.91 11.35 3.37
CA ALA A 102 -6.67 12.33 4.43
C ALA A 102 -7.97 13.03 4.88
N ALA A 103 -8.87 13.35 3.97
CA ALA A 103 -10.17 13.91 4.31
C ALA A 103 -11.03 12.91 5.09
N ALA A 104 -11.03 11.64 4.70
CA ALA A 104 -11.71 10.59 5.45
C ALA A 104 -11.13 10.44 6.86
N ILE A 105 -9.81 10.46 7.02
CA ILE A 105 -9.15 10.42 8.33
C ILE A 105 -9.57 11.61 9.20
N LYS A 106 -9.61 12.82 8.65
CA LYS A 106 -10.13 14.01 9.36
C LYS A 106 -11.59 13.84 9.79
N HIS A 107 -12.43 13.26 8.92
CA HIS A 107 -13.84 12.99 9.22
C HIS A 107 -14.00 11.98 10.37
N LEU A 108 -13.10 11.01 10.48
CA LEU A 108 -13.08 10.03 11.58
C LEU A 108 -12.71 10.65 12.94
N GLY A 109 -12.16 11.85 12.97
CA GLY A 109 -11.76 12.56 14.19
C GLY A 109 -10.40 12.17 14.73
N GLU A 110 -10.23 12.18 16.05
CA GLU A 110 -8.92 11.96 16.69
C GLU A 110 -8.35 10.57 16.42
N TYR A 111 -7.04 10.52 16.21
CA TYR A 111 -6.25 9.29 16.05
C TYR A 111 -4.87 9.47 16.68
N THR A 112 -4.22 8.35 16.98
CA THR A 112 -2.85 8.34 17.55
C THR A 112 -1.82 8.07 16.46
N LEU A 113 -2.04 7.04 15.64
CA LEU A 113 -1.10 6.62 14.60
C LEU A 113 -1.85 6.13 13.36
N ILE A 114 -1.37 6.57 12.20
CA ILE A 114 -1.79 6.04 10.90
C ILE A 114 -0.73 5.06 10.42
N LEU A 115 -1.16 3.89 9.95
CA LEU A 115 -0.28 2.88 9.38
C LEU A 115 -0.68 2.60 7.93
N THR A 116 0.32 2.44 7.08
CA THR A 116 0.16 1.98 5.70
C THR A 116 1.17 0.89 5.42
N GLY A 117 0.90 0.01 4.46
CA GLY A 117 1.96 -0.79 3.86
C GLY A 117 2.99 0.10 3.16
N GLN A 118 4.17 -0.42 2.91
CA GLN A 118 5.24 0.27 2.19
C GLN A 118 4.74 0.81 0.85
N GLN A 119 4.01 -0.01 0.09
CA GLN A 119 3.50 0.29 -1.24
C GLN A 119 2.38 -0.68 -1.61
N ALA A 120 1.67 -0.42 -2.70
CA ALA A 120 0.73 -1.36 -3.30
C ALA A 120 1.41 -2.09 -4.46
N ILE A 121 1.25 -3.43 -4.55
CA ILE A 121 1.95 -4.25 -5.55
C ILE A 121 1.50 -4.00 -7.00
N ASP A 122 0.37 -3.33 -7.20
CA ASP A 122 -0.17 -3.01 -8.53
C ASP A 122 0.33 -1.67 -9.08
N GLY A 123 0.62 -0.69 -8.21
CA GLY A 123 1.06 0.64 -8.62
C GLY A 123 2.50 0.98 -8.25
N ASP A 124 3.04 0.32 -7.23
CA ASP A 124 4.45 0.33 -6.79
C ASP A 124 5.06 1.72 -6.52
N THR A 125 4.21 2.70 -6.16
CA THR A 125 4.62 4.11 -6.04
C THR A 125 5.20 4.48 -4.67
N ALA A 126 4.78 3.81 -3.58
CA ALA A 126 5.12 4.13 -2.19
C ALA A 126 4.80 5.59 -1.77
N GLN A 127 3.91 6.29 -2.48
CA GLN A 127 3.66 7.73 -2.31
C GLN A 127 2.41 8.08 -1.51
N VAL A 128 1.43 7.15 -1.41
CA VAL A 128 0.13 7.46 -0.78
C VAL A 128 0.28 7.75 0.71
N GLY A 129 1.08 6.96 1.44
CA GLY A 129 1.35 7.22 2.86
C GLY A 129 1.93 8.62 3.12
N PRO A 130 3.08 8.97 2.53
CA PRO A 130 3.64 10.33 2.61
C PRO A 130 2.67 11.43 2.19
N GLY A 131 1.88 11.19 1.13
CA GLY A 131 0.86 12.13 0.66
C GLY A 131 -0.24 12.38 1.70
N ILE A 132 -0.73 11.33 2.38
CA ILE A 132 -1.69 11.46 3.47
C ILE A 132 -1.11 12.32 4.59
N ALA A 133 0.13 12.05 5.01
CA ALA A 133 0.77 12.82 6.07
C ALA A 133 0.93 14.30 5.71
N ALA A 134 1.31 14.60 4.45
CA ALA A 134 1.40 15.95 3.94
C ALA A 134 0.05 16.68 3.93
N HIS A 135 -1.05 16.02 3.52
CA HIS A 135 -2.39 16.61 3.55
C HIS A 135 -2.94 16.80 4.97
N LEU A 136 -2.46 16.02 5.94
CA LEU A 136 -2.84 16.14 7.35
C LEU A 136 -1.93 17.08 8.14
N ASP A 137 -0.81 17.50 7.55
CA ASP A 137 0.25 18.29 8.20
C ASP A 137 0.77 17.62 9.49
N ILE A 138 1.09 16.33 9.38
CA ILE A 138 1.58 15.50 10.50
C ILE A 138 2.96 14.89 10.20
N PRO A 139 3.76 14.60 11.23
CA PRO A 139 5.01 13.87 11.10
C PRO A 139 4.82 12.50 10.45
N GLN A 140 5.84 12.04 9.70
CA GLN A 140 5.84 10.73 9.10
C GLN A 140 7.21 10.06 9.11
N THR A 141 7.20 8.72 9.13
CA THR A 141 8.40 7.91 8.91
C THR A 141 8.05 6.74 7.99
N CYS A 142 8.74 6.66 6.84
CA CYS A 142 8.56 5.58 5.88
C CYS A 142 9.53 4.43 6.12
N PHE A 143 9.16 3.23 5.63
CA PHE A 143 9.95 2.00 5.66
C PHE A 143 10.30 1.55 7.09
N VAL A 144 9.32 1.64 8.00
CA VAL A 144 9.49 1.23 9.40
C VAL A 144 9.56 -0.29 9.50
N ARG A 145 10.68 -0.78 10.04
CA ARG A 145 10.95 -2.20 10.30
C ARG A 145 10.68 -2.62 11.74
N ARG A 146 10.56 -1.66 12.66
CA ARG A 146 10.32 -1.92 14.08
C ARG A 146 9.83 -0.66 14.77
N ILE A 147 8.86 -0.82 15.66
CA ILE A 147 8.48 0.18 16.66
C ILE A 147 9.17 -0.21 17.97
N GLU A 148 10.09 0.60 18.48
CA GLU A 148 10.82 0.34 19.73
C GLU A 148 10.00 0.73 20.93
N SER A 149 9.35 1.89 20.85
CA SER A 149 8.46 2.39 21.91
C SER A 149 7.39 3.32 21.31
N ILE A 150 6.25 3.37 21.97
CA ILE A 150 5.15 4.28 21.63
C ILE A 150 4.41 4.68 22.90
N ASP A 151 4.06 5.96 23.02
CA ASP A 151 3.13 6.50 24.01
C ASP A 151 2.08 7.39 23.35
N CYS A 152 1.36 8.22 24.10
CA CYS A 152 0.34 9.11 23.53
C CYS A 152 0.91 10.32 22.76
N HIS A 153 2.20 10.60 22.89
CA HIS A 153 2.82 11.84 22.38
C HIS A 153 3.92 11.58 21.36
N LYS A 154 4.59 10.43 21.43
CA LYS A 154 5.71 10.11 20.55
C LYS A 154 5.86 8.60 20.31
N ALA A 155 6.52 8.28 19.21
CA ALA A 155 6.97 6.94 18.87
C ALA A 155 8.46 6.95 18.50
N THR A 156 9.20 5.95 18.97
CA THR A 156 10.57 5.67 18.51
C THR A 156 10.52 4.48 17.59
N VAL A 157 10.97 4.65 16.35
CA VAL A 157 10.89 3.64 15.30
C VAL A 157 12.23 3.43 14.61
N GLN A 158 12.47 2.23 14.10
CA GLN A 158 13.60 1.93 13.22
C GLN A 158 13.14 1.97 11.77
N ARG A 159 13.76 2.85 11.00
CA ARG A 159 13.53 3.02 9.56
C ARG A 159 14.60 2.25 8.78
N LEU A 160 14.19 1.41 7.83
CA LEU A 160 15.11 0.68 6.96
C LEU A 160 15.74 1.63 5.93
N MET A 161 17.06 1.53 5.76
CA MET A 161 17.86 2.26 4.79
C MET A 161 18.62 1.25 3.90
N GLU A 162 19.31 1.72 2.86
CA GLU A 162 20.06 0.84 1.92
C GLU A 162 21.17 0.05 2.62
N ASP A 163 21.87 0.69 3.55
CA ASP A 163 23.06 0.17 4.25
C ASP A 163 22.83 -0.12 5.75
N GLY A 164 21.59 -0.03 6.22
CA GLY A 164 21.29 -0.26 7.62
C GLY A 164 19.90 0.21 8.05
N TYR A 165 19.81 0.83 9.20
CA TYR A 165 18.60 1.45 9.69
C TYR A 165 18.89 2.67 10.56
N ASP A 166 17.99 3.64 10.51
CA ASP A 166 17.98 4.81 11.39
C ASP A 166 16.98 4.60 12.52
N THR A 167 17.32 5.06 13.73
CA THR A 167 16.35 5.19 14.82
C THR A 167 15.83 6.61 14.85
N VAL A 168 14.52 6.77 14.69
CA VAL A 168 13.83 8.07 14.59
C VAL A 168 12.83 8.20 15.72
N GLU A 169 12.86 9.32 16.44
CA GLU A 169 11.78 9.72 17.36
C GLU A 169 10.82 10.65 16.61
N MET A 170 9.56 10.29 16.55
CA MET A 170 8.50 11.01 15.84
C MET A 170 7.41 11.44 16.81
N GLN A 171 6.95 12.69 16.72
CA GLN A 171 5.80 13.17 17.47
C GLN A 171 4.50 12.53 16.96
N LEU A 172 3.52 12.37 17.84
CA LEU A 172 2.19 11.86 17.54
C LEU A 172 1.13 12.97 17.72
N PRO A 173 0.05 13.00 16.94
CA PRO A 173 -0.29 12.00 15.92
C PRO A 173 0.64 12.04 14.71
N GLY A 174 0.90 10.87 14.12
CA GLY A 174 1.79 10.74 12.98
C GLY A 174 1.43 9.57 12.08
N LEU A 175 2.20 9.38 11.00
CA LEU A 175 2.03 8.31 10.04
C LEU A 175 3.32 7.49 9.90
N ILE A 176 3.18 6.17 9.82
CA ILE A 176 4.28 5.28 9.44
C ILE A 176 3.87 4.40 8.25
N SER A 177 4.79 4.20 7.31
CA SER A 177 4.67 3.09 6.37
C SER A 177 5.59 1.95 6.79
N VAL A 178 5.09 0.70 6.75
CA VAL A 178 5.80 -0.44 7.29
C VAL A 178 6.31 -1.38 6.21
N VAL A 179 7.49 -1.96 6.44
CA VAL A 179 8.09 -3.00 5.59
C VAL A 179 7.80 -4.39 6.12
N LYS A 180 8.05 -5.42 5.31
CA LYS A 180 7.80 -6.84 5.66
C LYS A 180 8.58 -7.33 6.89
N GLU A 181 9.68 -6.69 7.21
CA GLU A 181 10.55 -7.05 8.35
C GLU A 181 9.96 -6.67 9.72
N ILE A 182 8.86 -5.91 9.76
CA ILE A 182 8.28 -5.40 11.01
C ILE A 182 7.64 -6.52 11.84
N ASN A 183 6.98 -7.48 11.20
CA ASN A 183 6.28 -8.58 11.87
C ASN A 183 6.00 -9.75 10.92
N ASN A 184 5.30 -10.76 11.43
CA ASN A 184 4.70 -11.83 10.64
C ASN A 184 3.18 -11.74 10.80
N PRO A 185 2.41 -11.43 9.74
CA PRO A 185 0.97 -11.33 9.81
C PRO A 185 0.31 -12.62 10.31
N ARG A 186 -0.65 -12.48 11.21
CA ARG A 186 -1.42 -13.61 11.75
C ARG A 186 -2.37 -14.18 10.70
N LEU A 187 -2.74 -15.44 10.88
CA LEU A 187 -3.83 -16.04 10.12
C LEU A 187 -5.19 -15.70 10.74
N PRO A 188 -6.25 -15.59 9.93
CA PRO A 188 -7.59 -15.32 10.41
C PRO A 188 -8.08 -16.43 11.36
N SER A 189 -8.49 -16.07 12.57
CA SER A 189 -9.08 -17.01 13.52
C SER A 189 -10.55 -17.32 13.17
N LEU A 190 -11.10 -18.44 13.68
CA LEU A 190 -12.52 -18.75 13.53
C LEU A 190 -13.42 -17.67 14.13
N ARG A 191 -13.03 -17.11 15.28
CA ARG A 191 -13.72 -15.98 15.91
C ARG A 191 -13.65 -14.74 15.01
N GLY A 192 -12.48 -14.43 14.47
CA GLY A 192 -12.28 -13.30 13.56
C GLY A 192 -13.13 -13.42 12.28
N LYS A 193 -13.19 -14.61 11.67
CA LYS A 193 -14.06 -14.88 10.52
C LYS A 193 -15.55 -14.69 10.84
N ARG A 194 -15.99 -15.06 12.05
CA ARG A 194 -17.36 -14.81 12.50
C ARG A 194 -17.62 -13.30 12.70
N SER A 195 -16.69 -12.59 13.31
CA SER A 195 -16.77 -11.13 13.49
C SER A 195 -16.84 -10.41 12.14
N ALA A 196 -16.03 -10.82 11.16
CA ALA A 196 -16.01 -10.25 9.82
C ALA A 196 -17.37 -10.35 9.09
N ARG A 197 -18.12 -11.44 9.29
CA ARG A 197 -19.47 -11.62 8.70
C ARG A 197 -20.49 -10.63 9.26
N ASN A 198 -20.35 -10.24 10.51
CA ASN A 198 -21.29 -9.39 11.24
C ASN A 198 -20.79 -7.93 11.37
N ALA A 199 -19.60 -7.62 10.86
CA ALA A 199 -19.05 -6.29 10.93
C ALA A 199 -19.89 -5.31 10.10
N GLU A 200 -20.21 -4.17 10.68
CA GLU A 200 -20.86 -3.07 10.00
C GLU A 200 -19.85 -2.40 9.06
N LEU A 201 -20.16 -2.38 7.76
CA LEU A 201 -19.39 -1.62 6.78
C LEU A 201 -19.96 -0.20 6.71
N LYS A 202 -19.14 0.79 7.02
CA LYS A 202 -19.49 2.21 6.87
C LYS A 202 -18.98 2.70 5.52
N ILE A 203 -19.89 3.19 4.67
CA ILE A 203 -19.55 3.71 3.34
C ILE A 203 -19.55 5.22 3.41
N LEU A 204 -18.51 5.84 2.85
CA LEU A 204 -18.37 7.29 2.75
C LEU A 204 -18.22 7.69 1.28
N THR A 205 -18.97 8.69 0.86
CA THR A 205 -18.97 9.28 -0.48
C THR A 205 -18.22 10.62 -0.49
N ALA A 206 -18.03 11.20 -1.66
CA ALA A 206 -17.46 12.55 -1.79
C ALA A 206 -18.31 13.62 -1.10
N GLU A 207 -19.64 13.43 -1.06
CA GLU A 207 -20.59 14.33 -0.39
C GLU A 207 -20.46 14.23 1.13
N ASP A 208 -20.41 13.01 1.70
CA ASP A 208 -20.23 12.79 3.14
C ASP A 208 -18.96 13.45 3.66
N LEU A 209 -17.90 13.47 2.84
CA LEU A 209 -16.61 14.06 3.17
C LEU A 209 -16.49 15.54 2.77
N ASN A 210 -17.51 16.12 2.15
CA ASN A 210 -17.52 17.50 1.64
C ASN A 210 -16.26 17.82 0.81
N LEU A 211 -15.93 16.95 -0.15
CA LEU A 211 -14.71 17.03 -0.96
C LEU A 211 -14.88 18.00 -2.14
N ASP A 212 -13.79 18.71 -2.44
CA ASP A 212 -13.67 19.50 -3.67
C ASP A 212 -13.53 18.57 -4.89
N GLU A 213 -14.51 18.55 -5.77
CA GLU A 213 -14.53 17.69 -6.96
C GLU A 213 -13.36 17.95 -7.92
N ALA A 214 -12.74 19.12 -7.86
CA ALA A 214 -11.55 19.43 -8.65
C ALA A 214 -10.27 18.77 -8.11
N LYS A 215 -10.31 18.15 -6.91
CA LYS A 215 -9.16 17.52 -6.24
C LYS A 215 -9.30 16.01 -6.09
N ILE A 216 -10.36 15.40 -6.58
CA ILE A 216 -10.63 13.97 -6.46
C ILE A 216 -10.70 13.28 -7.82
N GLY A 217 -10.52 11.95 -7.80
CA GLY A 217 -10.61 11.10 -8.97
C GLY A 217 -9.67 11.55 -10.10
N LEU A 218 -10.07 11.30 -11.33
CA LEU A 218 -9.28 11.66 -12.51
C LEU A 218 -9.11 13.18 -12.66
N ASN A 219 -10.13 13.96 -12.30
CA ASN A 219 -10.08 15.43 -12.41
C ASN A 219 -9.06 16.06 -11.46
N GLY A 220 -8.89 15.47 -10.26
CA GLY A 220 -7.94 15.93 -9.26
C GLY A 220 -6.53 15.36 -9.43
N SER A 221 -6.32 14.52 -10.44
CA SER A 221 -5.06 13.80 -10.66
C SER A 221 -4.10 14.58 -11.56
N PRO A 222 -2.94 15.04 -11.05
CA PRO A 222 -1.88 15.64 -11.87
C PRO A 222 -1.32 14.68 -12.94
N THR A 223 -1.44 13.37 -12.73
CA THR A 223 -0.93 12.34 -13.65
C THR A 223 -2.06 11.50 -14.23
N GLN A 224 -1.89 11.04 -15.47
CA GLN A 224 -2.84 10.18 -16.15
C GLN A 224 -2.11 9.07 -16.90
N VAL A 225 -2.67 7.86 -16.88
CA VAL A 225 -2.15 6.72 -17.66
C VAL A 225 -2.50 6.93 -19.12
N LEU A 226 -1.48 7.17 -19.95
CA LEU A 226 -1.65 7.33 -21.39
C LEU A 226 -1.62 6.00 -22.14
N ASN A 227 -0.81 5.05 -21.70
CA ASN A 227 -0.66 3.75 -22.35
C ASN A 227 -0.21 2.69 -21.36
N ILE A 228 -0.68 1.46 -21.55
CA ILE A 228 -0.29 0.27 -20.78
C ILE A 228 0.25 -0.75 -21.76
N PHE A 229 1.42 -1.32 -21.49
CA PHE A 229 2.00 -2.39 -22.29
C PHE A 229 2.74 -3.41 -21.43
N SER A 230 2.77 -4.65 -21.88
CA SER A 230 3.60 -5.69 -21.26
C SER A 230 4.97 -5.68 -21.97
N PRO A 231 6.08 -5.44 -21.23
CA PRO A 231 7.41 -5.50 -21.80
C PRO A 231 7.69 -6.90 -22.35
N LYS A 232 8.15 -6.96 -23.59
CA LYS A 232 8.63 -8.23 -24.16
C LYS A 232 10.07 -8.45 -23.69
N HIS A 233 10.26 -9.48 -22.89
CA HIS A 233 11.59 -9.90 -22.47
C HIS A 233 12.16 -10.88 -23.47
N ASP A 234 12.74 -10.39 -24.56
CA ASP A 234 13.59 -11.17 -25.47
C ASP A 234 14.96 -11.39 -24.79
N LYS A 235 15.00 -12.34 -23.84
CA LYS A 235 16.26 -12.79 -23.27
C LYS A 235 16.93 -13.72 -24.27
N GLN A 236 17.93 -13.26 -24.97
CA GLN A 236 18.85 -14.13 -25.69
C GLN A 236 19.80 -14.76 -24.66
N VAL A 237 19.57 -16.03 -24.34
CA VAL A 237 20.42 -16.80 -23.44
C VAL A 237 21.43 -17.58 -24.30
N GLU A 238 22.69 -17.18 -24.29
CA GLU A 238 23.80 -18.00 -24.79
C GLU A 238 24.23 -18.96 -23.67
N LYS A 239 24.15 -20.27 -23.93
CA LYS A 239 24.72 -21.30 -23.04
C LYS A 239 26.06 -21.71 -23.59
N PHE A 240 27.04 -21.72 -22.71
CA PHE A 240 28.38 -22.15 -23.02
C PHE A 240 28.74 -23.44 -22.20
N ASP A 241 28.94 -24.56 -22.90
CA ASP A 241 29.22 -25.85 -22.29
C ASP A 241 30.71 -26.27 -22.49
N GLY A 242 31.61 -25.28 -22.63
CA GLY A 242 33.05 -25.50 -22.90
C GLY A 242 33.96 -25.26 -21.69
N ASP A 243 35.24 -25.07 -21.97
CA ASP A 243 36.26 -24.75 -20.97
C ASP A 243 35.93 -23.44 -20.23
N PRO A 244 35.99 -23.41 -18.87
CA PRO A 244 35.74 -22.20 -18.07
C PRO A 244 36.59 -20.99 -18.49
N ASP A 245 37.84 -21.19 -18.91
CA ASP A 245 38.74 -20.09 -19.36
C ASP A 245 38.26 -19.47 -20.67
N GLU A 246 37.69 -20.26 -21.57
CA GLU A 246 37.06 -19.75 -22.80
C GLU A 246 35.75 -19.02 -22.51
N ALA A 247 34.97 -19.51 -21.55
CA ALA A 247 33.75 -18.82 -21.08
C ALA A 247 34.06 -17.43 -20.53
N VAL A 248 35.11 -17.32 -19.71
CA VAL A 248 35.57 -16.04 -19.16
C VAL A 248 35.96 -15.05 -20.27
N LYS A 249 36.76 -15.53 -21.25
CA LYS A 249 37.14 -14.68 -22.41
C LYS A 249 35.94 -14.17 -23.20
N LEU A 250 34.95 -15.04 -23.41
CA LEU A 250 33.71 -14.68 -24.10
C LEU A 250 32.90 -13.61 -23.32
N ILE A 251 32.76 -13.78 -21.99
CA ILE A 251 32.09 -12.85 -21.12
C ILE A 251 32.76 -11.47 -21.13
N VAL A 252 34.08 -11.43 -20.97
CA VAL A 252 34.86 -10.18 -21.01
C VAL A 252 34.67 -9.48 -22.35
N LYS A 253 34.74 -10.21 -23.46
CA LYS A 253 34.52 -9.65 -24.81
C LYS A 253 33.10 -9.03 -24.93
N ARG A 254 32.07 -9.73 -24.42
CA ARG A 254 30.68 -9.20 -24.43
C ARG A 254 30.51 -7.95 -23.58
N LEU A 255 31.13 -7.92 -22.40
CA LEU A 255 31.12 -6.74 -21.54
C LEU A 255 31.77 -5.53 -22.23
N ASP A 256 32.91 -5.72 -22.88
CA ASP A 256 33.58 -4.66 -23.65
C ASP A 256 32.73 -4.14 -24.80
N GLU A 257 32.00 -5.03 -25.51
CA GLU A 257 31.07 -4.63 -26.58
C GLU A 257 29.90 -3.79 -26.05
N ILE A 258 29.35 -4.14 -24.87
CA ILE A 258 28.24 -3.39 -24.21
C ILE A 258 28.74 -2.03 -23.76
N THR A 259 29.90 -1.97 -23.10
CA THR A 259 30.47 -0.72 -22.57
C THR A 259 30.79 0.27 -23.71
N LYS A 260 31.27 -0.22 -24.87
CA LYS A 260 31.52 0.62 -26.06
C LYS A 260 30.27 1.14 -26.76
N ARG A 261 29.08 0.49 -26.54
CA ARG A 261 27.81 0.95 -27.10
C ARG A 261 27.08 1.95 -26.19
N SER A 262 27.53 2.06 -24.92
CA SER A 262 26.94 2.96 -23.91
C SER A 262 27.67 4.31 -23.81
N LEU A 263 28.75 4.51 -24.56
CA LEU A 263 29.49 5.76 -24.76
C LEU A 263 29.19 6.32 -26.15
#